data_02076ba6fdbb3813a60003894e1e18eb
#
_entry.id   02076ba6fdbb3813a60003894e1e18eb
#
_cell.length_a   1.000
_cell.length_b   1.000
_cell.length_c   1.000
_cell.angle_alpha   90.00
_cell.angle_beta   90.00
_cell.angle_gamma   90.00
#
_symmetry.space_group_name_H-M   'P 1'
#
loop_
_entity.id
_entity.type
_entity.pdbx_description
1 polymer ?
#
loop_
_entity_poly.entity_id
_entity_poly.type
_entity_poly.pdbx_seq_one_letter_code
_entity_poly.pdbx_strand_id
1 'polypeptide(L)'
;MSLAELAALSDVSRFLLLRGFAHEIGITPHAYLVQRRVRLARRLLADGQTPAQAALQAGFADQSHMTRAFVRQLGITPGRYRAALA
;
A
#
# COMPACT_ATOMS: atom_id res chain seq x y z
N MET A 1 -8.83 -7.71 -16.26
CA MET A 1 -9.72 -7.18 -15.20
C MET A 1 -9.18 -5.83 -14.72
N SER A 2 -10.04 -4.82 -14.69
CA SER A 2 -9.65 -3.47 -14.27
C SER A 2 -9.64 -3.33 -12.75
N LEU A 3 -9.02 -2.26 -12.24
CA LEU A 3 -9.07 -1.94 -10.81
C LEU A 3 -10.51 -1.68 -10.34
N ALA A 4 -11.33 -1.06 -11.19
CA ALA A 4 -12.73 -0.80 -10.88
C ALA A 4 -13.52 -2.10 -10.73
N GLU A 5 -13.26 -3.08 -11.59
CA GLU A 5 -13.88 -4.41 -11.49
C GLU A 5 -13.45 -5.13 -10.22
N LEU A 6 -12.17 -5.06 -9.86
CA LEU A 6 -11.68 -5.62 -8.60
C LEU A 6 -12.34 -4.93 -7.39
N ALA A 7 -12.49 -3.62 -7.43
CA ALA A 7 -13.13 -2.88 -6.34
C ALA A 7 -14.61 -3.22 -6.16
N ALA A 8 -15.27 -3.66 -7.23
CA ALA A 8 -16.68 -4.05 -7.18
C ALA A 8 -16.92 -5.45 -6.61
N LEU A 9 -15.88 -6.26 -6.44
CA LEU A 9 -15.99 -7.60 -5.88
C LEU A 9 -16.05 -7.55 -4.35
N SER A 10 -16.64 -8.61 -3.76
CA SER A 10 -16.61 -8.78 -2.30
C SER A 10 -15.17 -8.93 -1.82
N ASP A 11 -14.93 -8.61 -0.56
CA ASP A 11 -13.58 -8.72 0.04
C ASP A 11 -13.02 -10.14 -0.08
N VAL A 12 -13.86 -11.17 0.07
CA VAL A 12 -13.44 -12.56 -0.06
C VAL A 12 -13.01 -12.89 -1.49
N SER A 13 -13.83 -12.52 -2.49
CA SER A 13 -13.50 -12.76 -3.89
C SER A 13 -12.24 -12.00 -4.31
N ARG A 14 -12.12 -10.76 -3.84
CA ARG A 14 -10.95 -9.92 -4.09
C ARG A 14 -9.69 -10.56 -3.51
N PHE A 15 -9.76 -11.08 -2.27
CA PHE A 15 -8.63 -11.74 -1.63
C PHE A 15 -8.21 -12.99 -2.40
N LEU A 16 -9.17 -13.81 -2.85
CA LEU A 16 -8.88 -15.02 -3.62
C LEU A 16 -8.20 -14.72 -4.95
N LEU A 17 -8.63 -13.66 -5.63
CA LEU A 17 -7.99 -13.23 -6.87
C LEU A 17 -6.56 -12.77 -6.64
N LEU A 18 -6.33 -11.97 -5.59
CA LEU A 18 -5.00 -11.50 -5.23
C LEU A 18 -4.10 -12.65 -4.81
N ARG A 19 -4.66 -13.66 -4.13
CA ARG A 19 -3.92 -14.84 -3.72
C ARG A 19 -3.42 -15.63 -4.93
N GLY A 20 -4.29 -15.85 -5.92
CA GLY A 20 -3.90 -16.54 -7.16
C GLY A 20 -2.82 -15.79 -7.92
N PHE A 21 -2.97 -14.47 -8.04
CA PHE A 21 -1.99 -13.62 -8.69
C PHE A 21 -0.65 -13.64 -7.96
N ALA A 22 -0.67 -13.52 -6.62
CA ALA A 22 0.54 -13.54 -5.81
C ALA A 22 1.27 -14.87 -5.90
N HIS A 23 0.52 -15.97 -5.99
CA HIS A 23 1.10 -17.31 -6.16
C HIS A 23 1.91 -17.39 -7.46
N GLU A 24 1.37 -16.87 -8.56
CA GLU A 24 2.06 -16.88 -9.85
C GLU A 24 3.34 -16.04 -9.84
N ILE A 25 3.34 -14.90 -9.16
CA ILE A 25 4.51 -14.00 -9.10
C ILE A 25 5.45 -14.30 -7.94
N GLY A 26 5.15 -15.33 -7.14
CA GLY A 26 6.07 -15.81 -6.10
C GLY A 26 6.08 -15.03 -4.79
N ILE A 27 5.06 -14.22 -4.51
CA ILE A 27 4.93 -13.51 -3.23
C ILE A 27 3.61 -13.90 -2.54
N THR A 28 3.55 -13.69 -1.22
CA THR A 28 2.32 -13.96 -0.47
C THR A 28 1.25 -12.91 -0.78
N PRO A 29 -0.04 -13.25 -0.63
CA PRO A 29 -1.11 -12.25 -0.79
C PRO A 29 -0.95 -11.06 0.15
N HIS A 30 -0.54 -11.32 1.39
CA HIS A 30 -0.32 -10.25 2.37
C HIS A 30 0.82 -9.31 1.92
N ALA A 31 1.95 -9.86 1.51
CA ALA A 31 3.07 -9.07 1.03
C ALA A 31 2.69 -8.23 -0.19
N TYR A 32 1.90 -8.80 -1.10
CA TYR A 32 1.41 -8.08 -2.27
C TYR A 32 0.51 -6.89 -1.87
N LEU A 33 -0.41 -7.12 -0.93
CA LEU A 33 -1.28 -6.05 -0.43
C LEU A 33 -0.48 -4.93 0.23
N VAL A 34 0.53 -5.28 1.03
CA VAL A 34 1.38 -4.29 1.68
C VAL A 34 2.16 -3.48 0.65
N GLN A 35 2.70 -4.12 -0.38
CA GLN A 35 3.37 -3.41 -1.47
C GLN A 35 2.45 -2.41 -2.16
N ARG A 36 1.20 -2.79 -2.42
CA ARG A 36 0.23 -1.90 -3.03
C ARG A 36 -0.09 -0.71 -2.12
N ARG A 37 -0.24 -0.95 -0.82
CA ARG A 37 -0.49 0.10 0.16
C ARG A 37 0.67 1.09 0.24
N VAL A 38 1.90 0.59 0.19
CA VAL A 38 3.09 1.46 0.17
C VAL A 38 3.12 2.31 -1.09
N ARG A 39 2.80 1.75 -2.26
CA ARG A 39 2.72 2.53 -3.50
C ARG A 39 1.70 3.64 -3.41
N LEU A 40 0.53 3.35 -2.87
CA LEU A 40 -0.51 4.35 -2.69
C LEU A 40 -0.07 5.42 -1.70
N ALA A 41 0.56 5.01 -0.59
CA ALA A 41 1.09 5.97 0.39
C ALA A 41 2.11 6.91 -0.24
N ARG A 42 3.01 6.40 -1.08
CA ARG A 42 3.98 7.23 -1.80
C ARG A 42 3.29 8.30 -2.64
N ARG A 43 2.25 7.91 -3.37
CA ARG A 43 1.47 8.83 -4.21
C ARG A 43 0.78 9.90 -3.36
N LEU A 44 0.17 9.49 -2.26
CA LEU A 44 -0.52 10.42 -1.36
C LEU A 44 0.45 11.42 -0.73
N LEU A 45 1.63 10.97 -0.32
CA LEU A 45 2.67 11.85 0.21
C LEU A 45 3.16 12.82 -0.85
N ALA A 46 3.34 12.36 -2.09
CA ALA A 46 3.74 13.21 -3.21
C ALA A 46 2.67 14.27 -3.52
N ASP A 47 1.41 13.96 -3.29
CA ASP A 47 0.29 14.88 -3.48
C ASP A 47 0.12 15.86 -2.31
N GLY A 48 1.00 15.81 -1.31
CA GLY A 48 0.99 16.74 -0.19
C GLY A 48 0.29 16.25 1.07
N GLN A 49 -0.18 15.01 1.09
CA GLN A 49 -0.80 14.44 2.29
C GLN A 49 0.24 14.27 3.40
N THR A 50 -0.20 14.42 4.65
CA THR A 50 0.67 14.12 5.80
C THR A 50 0.84 12.61 5.94
N PRO A 51 1.89 12.14 6.64
CA PRO A 51 2.04 10.70 6.92
C PRO A 51 0.81 10.09 7.59
N ALA A 52 0.19 10.79 8.54
CA ALA A 52 -1.02 10.30 9.19
C ALA A 52 -2.19 10.12 8.20
N GLN A 53 -2.39 11.11 7.32
CA GLN A 53 -3.43 11.03 6.29
C GLN A 53 -3.14 9.93 5.27
N ALA A 54 -1.88 9.83 4.83
CA ALA A 54 -1.47 8.81 3.87
C ALA A 54 -1.68 7.40 4.43
N ALA A 55 -1.34 7.17 5.70
CA ALA A 55 -1.54 5.88 6.34
C ALA A 55 -3.01 5.47 6.34
N LEU A 56 -3.88 6.38 6.74
CA LEU A 56 -5.31 6.12 6.80
C LEU A 56 -5.88 5.83 5.41
N GLN A 57 -5.56 6.66 4.43
CA GLN A 57 -6.10 6.53 3.08
C GLN A 57 -5.53 5.35 2.31
N ALA A 58 -4.28 4.97 2.61
CA ALA A 58 -3.65 3.81 1.97
C ALA A 58 -4.11 2.46 2.55
N GLY A 59 -4.88 2.48 3.65
CA GLY A 59 -5.44 1.27 4.23
C GLY A 59 -4.58 0.62 5.30
N PHE A 60 -3.60 1.33 5.85
CA PHE A 60 -2.85 0.84 7.01
C PHE A 60 -3.66 0.98 8.29
N ALA A 61 -3.40 0.09 9.26
CA ALA A 61 -4.08 0.14 10.55
C ALA A 61 -3.78 1.44 11.31
N ASP A 62 -2.52 1.91 11.20
CA ASP A 62 -2.08 3.17 11.81
C ASP A 62 -0.81 3.66 11.11
N GLN A 63 -0.34 4.83 11.53
CA GLN A 63 0.86 5.43 10.94
C GLN A 63 2.13 4.62 11.24
N SER A 64 2.22 4.00 12.41
CA SER A 64 3.37 3.17 12.76
C SER A 64 3.49 1.95 11.85
N HIS A 65 2.36 1.33 11.54
CA HIS A 65 2.31 0.20 10.60
C HIS A 65 2.82 0.63 9.22
N MET A 66 2.34 1.77 8.72
CA MET A 66 2.81 2.32 7.44
C MET A 66 4.30 2.62 7.49
N THR A 67 4.79 3.25 8.55
CA THR A 67 6.20 3.59 8.69
C THR A 67 7.09 2.35 8.59
N ARG A 68 6.73 1.28 9.31
CA ARG A 68 7.51 0.03 9.26
C ARG A 68 7.53 -0.58 7.86
N ALA A 69 6.37 -0.64 7.20
CA ALA A 69 6.28 -1.18 5.85
C ALA A 69 7.06 -0.32 4.84
N PHE A 70 6.95 0.99 4.97
CA PHE A 70 7.63 1.96 4.11
C PHE A 70 9.16 1.83 4.22
N VAL A 71 9.68 1.79 5.46
CA VAL A 71 11.12 1.62 5.70
C VAL A 71 11.61 0.26 5.18
N ARG A 72 10.84 -0.80 5.39
CA ARG A 72 11.21 -2.13 4.92
C ARG A 72 11.36 -2.18 3.40
N GLN A 73 10.49 -1.51 2.68
CA GLN A 73 10.49 -1.56 1.21
C GLN A 73 11.35 -0.50 0.56
N LEU A 74 11.44 0.69 1.13
CA LEU A 74 12.10 1.83 0.51
C LEU A 74 13.35 2.30 1.24
N GLY A 75 13.58 1.84 2.46
CA GLY A 75 14.76 2.20 3.24
C GLY A 75 14.71 3.56 3.90
N ILE A 76 13.61 4.31 3.75
CA ILE A 76 13.44 5.62 4.38
C ILE A 76 12.04 5.73 4.99
N THR A 77 11.88 6.67 5.92
CA THR A 77 10.57 6.93 6.53
C THR A 77 9.65 7.71 5.59
N PRO A 78 8.33 7.62 5.76
CA PRO A 78 7.40 8.45 5.00
C PRO A 78 7.66 9.94 5.16
N GLY A 79 8.05 10.38 6.34
CA GLY A 79 8.37 11.79 6.60
C GLY A 79 9.58 12.26 5.80
N ARG A 80 10.64 11.46 5.76
CA ARG A 80 11.83 11.77 4.96
C ARG A 80 11.54 11.74 3.46
N TYR A 81 10.73 10.79 3.02
CA TYR A 81 10.31 10.73 1.63
C TYR A 81 9.56 12.00 1.23
N ARG A 82 8.60 12.42 2.06
CA ARG A 82 7.82 13.64 1.81
C ARG A 82 8.73 14.88 1.77
N ALA A 83 9.66 14.99 2.71
CA ALA A 83 10.59 16.11 2.77
C ALA A 83 11.50 16.17 1.54
N ALA A 84 11.92 15.02 1.01
CA ALA A 84 12.78 14.97 -0.16
C ALA A 84 12.06 15.43 -1.44
N LEU A 85 10.72 15.41 -1.46
CA LEU A 85 9.92 15.86 -2.59
C LEU A 85 9.61 17.37 -2.54
N ALA A 86 9.84 18.01 -1.42
CA ALA A 86 9.52 19.42 -1.24
C ALA A 86 10.52 20.33 -1.95
#